data_857fd253e6c1aea496cb6c0805a5dd60
#
_entry.id   857fd253e6c1aea496cb6c0805a5dd60
#
_cell.length_a   1.000
_cell.length_b   1.000
_cell.length_c   1.000
_cell.angle_alpha   90.00
_cell.angle_beta   90.00
_cell.angle_gamma   90.00
#
_symmetry.space_group_name_H-M   'P 1'
#
loop_
_entity.id
_entity.type
_entity.pdbx_description
1 polymer ?
#
loop_
_entity_poly.entity_id
_entity_poly.type
_entity_poly.pdbx_seq_one_letter_code
_entity_poly.pdbx_strand_id
1 'polypeptide(L)'
;MCLIVNGETDTGRVRDHNEDSVLTLGAEQSHLNVDALLAVADGMGGHAAGEVASGLTTSIISERFRSGEFSADPRDGLEYALRTLLQDVNRLVHIASQDSDKRGMGTTCTLAVIKDKRLYYAHVGDSRAYLFRNDELNQITDDHSWVEEMVRVGAISREAARAHPNRNMITRAIGLGADVVVDTGSCALHEGDLIILCSDGLNSMISDEDIQSVAATSSHGAVCAALIEAANQAGGQDNISVAVAYLGSVSCAP
;
A
#
# COMPACT_ATOMS: atom_id res chain seq x y z
N MET A 1 -18.92 2.77 -15.48
CA MET A 1 -17.47 2.66 -15.21
C MET A 1 -17.22 1.23 -14.80
N CYS A 2 -16.30 0.54 -15.46
CA CYS A 2 -15.87 -0.79 -15.03
C CYS A 2 -14.61 -0.60 -14.18
N LEU A 3 -14.57 -1.23 -13.01
CA LEU A 3 -13.42 -1.21 -12.14
C LEU A 3 -12.93 -2.64 -11.95
N ILE A 4 -11.69 -2.91 -12.33
CA ILE A 4 -11.02 -4.19 -12.11
C ILE A 4 -10.10 -4.00 -10.92
N VAL A 5 -10.30 -4.80 -9.86
CA VAL A 5 -9.49 -4.75 -8.65
C VAL A 5 -8.87 -6.12 -8.43
N ASN A 6 -7.56 -6.17 -8.22
CA ASN A 6 -6.82 -7.39 -7.92
C ASN A 6 -5.75 -7.11 -6.87
N GLY A 7 -5.33 -8.14 -6.14
CA GLY A 7 -4.24 -8.05 -5.18
C GLY A 7 -3.61 -9.42 -4.98
N GLU A 8 -2.29 -9.45 -5.00
CA GLU A 8 -1.49 -10.66 -4.84
C GLU A 8 -0.29 -10.39 -3.93
N THR A 9 0.18 -11.42 -3.26
CA THR A 9 1.36 -11.39 -2.40
C THR A 9 2.17 -12.66 -2.59
N ASP A 10 3.49 -12.56 -2.54
CA ASP A 10 4.45 -13.66 -2.68
C ASP A 10 5.54 -13.53 -1.63
N THR A 11 6.01 -14.66 -1.11
CA THR A 11 7.06 -14.70 -0.08
C THR A 11 8.43 -14.22 -0.61
N GLY A 12 8.60 -14.15 -1.92
CA GLY A 12 9.90 -13.92 -2.54
C GLY A 12 10.73 -15.20 -2.64
N ARG A 13 12.03 -15.03 -2.89
CA ARG A 13 12.96 -16.16 -3.10
C ARG A 13 13.89 -16.40 -1.91
N VAL A 14 13.94 -15.49 -0.96
CA VAL A 14 14.93 -15.48 0.13
C VAL A 14 14.30 -15.61 1.51
N ARG A 15 13.10 -15.05 1.69
CA ARG A 15 12.39 -15.12 2.98
C ARG A 15 11.73 -16.48 3.17
N ASP A 16 11.65 -16.94 4.43
CA ASP A 16 10.97 -18.19 4.80
C ASP A 16 9.47 -17.97 5.06
N HIS A 17 9.09 -16.76 5.47
CA HIS A 17 7.71 -16.37 5.82
C HIS A 17 7.31 -15.10 5.09
N ASN A 18 6.01 -14.94 4.87
CA ASN A 18 5.44 -13.73 4.30
C ASN A 18 4.82 -12.89 5.41
N GLU A 19 5.43 -11.75 5.71
CA GLU A 19 4.96 -10.78 6.70
C GLU A 19 4.10 -9.67 6.09
N ASP A 20 3.93 -9.67 4.76
CA ASP A 20 3.05 -8.73 4.06
C ASP A 20 1.57 -9.14 4.17
N SER A 21 0.68 -8.18 4.03
CA SER A 21 -0.75 -8.40 3.91
C SER A 21 -1.36 -7.48 2.86
N VAL A 22 -2.21 -8.05 2.00
CA VAL A 22 -2.92 -7.33 0.94
C VAL A 22 -4.42 -7.43 1.18
N LEU A 23 -5.12 -6.31 1.00
CA LEU A 23 -6.57 -6.24 1.06
C LEU A 23 -7.11 -5.55 -0.19
N THR A 24 -8.09 -6.17 -0.83
CA THR A 24 -8.86 -5.56 -1.92
C THR A 24 -10.36 -5.80 -1.68
N LEU A 25 -11.16 -4.75 -1.82
CA LEU A 25 -12.62 -4.83 -1.77
C LEU A 25 -13.20 -4.09 -2.97
N GLY A 26 -14.08 -4.73 -3.71
CA GLY A 26 -14.93 -4.08 -4.71
C GLY A 26 -16.21 -3.50 -4.10
N ALA A 27 -16.97 -2.76 -4.91
CA ALA A 27 -18.20 -2.07 -4.47
C ALA A 27 -19.22 -2.98 -3.80
N GLU A 28 -19.36 -4.23 -4.25
CA GLU A 28 -20.32 -5.20 -3.70
C GLU A 28 -19.93 -5.72 -2.31
N GLN A 29 -18.67 -5.56 -1.92
CA GLN A 29 -18.11 -6.05 -0.67
C GLN A 29 -18.04 -4.98 0.42
N SER A 30 -18.36 -3.73 0.08
CA SER A 30 -18.35 -2.58 0.99
C SER A 30 -19.78 -2.08 1.23
N HIS A 31 -20.18 -1.88 2.49
CA HIS A 31 -21.43 -1.22 2.83
C HIS A 31 -21.39 0.31 2.67
N LEU A 32 -20.26 0.87 2.25
CA LEU A 32 -19.96 2.30 2.32
C LEU A 32 -20.02 3.04 0.99
N ASN A 33 -20.77 2.64 0.04
CA ASN A 33 -20.89 3.37 -1.23
C ASN A 33 -19.51 3.91 -1.75
N VAL A 34 -18.49 3.06 -1.67
CA VAL A 34 -17.18 3.26 -2.32
C VAL A 34 -17.05 2.30 -3.49
N ASP A 35 -16.37 2.73 -4.54
CA ASP A 35 -16.23 1.92 -5.75
C ASP A 35 -15.20 0.80 -5.56
N ALA A 36 -14.11 1.07 -4.81
CA ALA A 36 -13.09 0.09 -4.41
C ALA A 36 -12.28 0.55 -3.21
N LEU A 37 -11.64 -0.44 -2.55
CA LEU A 37 -10.62 -0.25 -1.54
C LEU A 37 -9.45 -1.19 -1.82
N LEU A 38 -8.23 -0.67 -1.69
CA LEU A 38 -6.98 -1.41 -1.75
C LEU A 38 -6.14 -1.05 -0.54
N ALA A 39 -5.45 -2.03 0.03
CA ALA A 39 -4.42 -1.77 1.03
C ALA A 39 -3.26 -2.76 0.89
N VAL A 40 -2.06 -2.27 1.12
CA VAL A 40 -0.83 -3.05 1.27
C VAL A 40 -0.23 -2.68 2.62
N ALA A 41 0.13 -3.69 3.39
CA ALA A 41 0.76 -3.58 4.69
C ALA A 41 1.98 -4.51 4.73
N ASP A 42 3.16 -3.96 4.94
CA ASP A 42 4.44 -4.65 5.03
C ASP A 42 4.80 -4.78 6.50
N GLY A 43 4.80 -6.00 6.98
CA GLY A 43 4.98 -6.31 8.40
C GLY A 43 6.45 -6.38 8.80
N MET A 44 6.76 -5.77 9.93
CA MET A 44 8.10 -5.81 10.51
C MET A 44 8.07 -6.27 11.96
N GLY A 45 9.09 -7.02 12.35
CA GLY A 45 9.26 -7.49 13.73
C GLY A 45 10.08 -8.77 13.78
N GLY A 46 10.46 -9.19 14.98
CA GLY A 46 11.13 -10.47 15.16
C GLY A 46 10.16 -11.65 15.11
N HIS A 47 10.53 -12.73 14.41
CA HIS A 47 9.71 -13.94 14.24
C HIS A 47 8.39 -13.65 13.49
N ALA A 48 7.25 -14.20 13.94
CA ALA A 48 5.93 -14.00 13.32
C ALA A 48 5.24 -12.66 13.67
N ALA A 49 5.94 -11.72 14.30
CA ALA A 49 5.32 -10.49 14.81
C ALA A 49 4.91 -9.52 13.69
N GLY A 50 5.68 -9.46 12.60
CA GLY A 50 5.35 -8.65 11.41
C GLY A 50 4.08 -9.13 10.73
N GLU A 51 3.94 -10.45 10.50
CA GLU A 51 2.72 -11.07 9.96
C GLU A 51 1.47 -10.73 10.79
N VAL A 52 1.61 -10.73 12.12
CA VAL A 52 0.50 -10.37 13.01
C VAL A 52 0.14 -8.89 12.86
N ALA A 53 1.13 -7.99 12.76
CA ALA A 53 0.89 -6.56 12.63
C ALA A 53 0.20 -6.20 11.30
N SER A 54 0.71 -6.71 10.17
CA SER A 54 0.15 -6.47 8.83
C SER A 54 -1.24 -7.11 8.69
N GLY A 55 -1.40 -8.35 9.14
CA GLY A 55 -2.69 -9.06 9.13
C GLY A 55 -3.75 -8.40 10.01
N LEU A 56 -3.39 -7.93 11.21
CA LEU A 56 -4.30 -7.20 12.09
C LEU A 56 -4.72 -5.86 11.46
N THR A 57 -3.78 -5.14 10.85
CA THR A 57 -4.04 -3.86 10.16
C THR A 57 -5.07 -4.03 9.04
N THR A 58 -4.84 -4.96 8.12
CA THR A 58 -5.77 -5.21 7.00
C THR A 58 -7.11 -5.77 7.46
N SER A 59 -7.12 -6.60 8.51
CA SER A 59 -8.35 -7.16 9.09
C SER A 59 -9.24 -6.07 9.71
N ILE A 60 -8.67 -5.16 10.50
CA ILE A 60 -9.43 -4.04 11.11
C ILE A 60 -9.99 -3.13 10.00
N ILE A 61 -9.20 -2.78 8.99
CA ILE A 61 -9.66 -1.99 7.86
C ILE A 61 -10.83 -2.69 7.15
N SER A 62 -10.67 -3.97 6.84
CA SER A 62 -11.72 -4.78 6.18
C SER A 62 -13.02 -4.80 6.99
N GLU A 63 -12.92 -5.03 8.30
CA GLU A 63 -14.08 -5.07 9.20
C GLU A 63 -14.82 -3.74 9.22
N ARG A 64 -14.11 -2.62 9.40
CA ARG A 64 -14.70 -1.27 9.41
C ARG A 64 -15.46 -0.94 8.12
N PHE A 65 -14.93 -1.36 6.98
CA PHE A 65 -15.59 -1.15 5.69
C PHE A 65 -16.76 -2.11 5.45
N ARG A 66 -16.67 -3.36 5.90
CA ARG A 66 -17.74 -4.36 5.76
C ARG A 66 -18.89 -4.18 6.75
N SER A 67 -18.61 -3.72 7.97
CA SER A 67 -19.65 -3.49 8.99
C SER A 67 -20.41 -2.18 8.78
N GLY A 68 -19.89 -1.27 7.97
CA GLY A 68 -20.42 0.09 7.82
C GLY A 68 -20.08 1.01 8.99
N GLU A 69 -19.18 0.59 9.88
CA GLU A 69 -18.72 1.43 11.01
C GLU A 69 -17.78 2.57 10.55
N PHE A 70 -17.10 2.38 9.42
CA PHE A 70 -16.36 3.50 8.82
C PHE A 70 -17.38 4.52 8.29
N SER A 71 -17.29 5.75 8.72
CA SER A 71 -18.11 6.84 8.19
C SER A 71 -17.24 8.07 7.95
N ALA A 72 -17.44 8.71 6.81
CA ALA A 72 -16.88 10.03 6.55
C ALA A 72 -17.96 11.08 6.80
N ASP A 73 -17.74 11.96 7.78
CA ASP A 73 -18.60 13.14 7.93
C ASP A 73 -18.52 13.97 6.63
N PRO A 74 -19.64 14.34 6.02
CA PRO A 74 -19.64 15.15 4.80
C PRO A 74 -18.86 16.47 4.93
N ARG A 75 -18.67 16.97 6.15
CA ARG A 75 -17.92 18.22 6.43
C ARG A 75 -16.42 18.00 6.46
N ASP A 76 -15.96 16.84 6.93
CA ASP A 76 -14.53 16.55 7.12
C ASP A 76 -13.92 15.80 5.93
N GLY A 77 -14.74 15.14 5.13
CA GLY A 77 -14.34 14.44 3.91
C GLY A 77 -13.64 13.10 4.15
N LEU A 78 -13.39 12.37 3.05
CA LEU A 78 -12.79 11.03 3.09
C LEU A 78 -11.32 11.05 3.56
N GLU A 79 -10.53 12.07 3.21
CA GLU A 79 -9.13 12.15 3.63
C GLU A 79 -9.00 12.18 5.16
N TYR A 80 -9.82 12.99 5.83
CA TYR A 80 -9.85 13.04 7.29
C TYR A 80 -10.29 11.71 7.90
N ALA A 81 -11.35 11.09 7.34
CA ALA A 81 -11.85 9.82 7.81
C ALA A 81 -10.81 8.70 7.67
N LEU A 82 -10.08 8.64 6.55
CA LEU A 82 -9.01 7.67 6.34
C LEU A 82 -7.82 7.89 7.28
N ARG A 83 -7.46 9.16 7.54
CA ARG A 83 -6.45 9.50 8.54
C ARG A 83 -6.85 9.00 9.92
N THR A 84 -8.08 9.27 10.35
CA THR A 84 -8.60 8.83 11.64
C THR A 84 -8.64 7.31 11.73
N LEU A 85 -9.05 6.64 10.66
CA LEU A 85 -9.05 5.17 10.60
C LEU A 85 -7.65 4.61 10.85
N LEU A 86 -6.62 5.08 10.14
CA LEU A 86 -5.26 4.56 10.33
C LEU A 86 -4.68 4.91 11.71
N GLN A 87 -5.08 6.03 12.30
CA GLN A 87 -4.72 6.36 13.69
C GLN A 87 -5.38 5.40 14.68
N ASP A 88 -6.63 5.02 14.47
CA ASP A 88 -7.32 4.02 15.31
C ASP A 88 -6.73 2.63 15.12
N VAL A 89 -6.42 2.24 13.88
CA VAL A 89 -5.69 0.99 13.57
C VAL A 89 -4.34 0.99 14.31
N ASN A 90 -3.58 2.08 14.24
CA ASN A 90 -2.31 2.21 14.96
C ASN A 90 -2.46 1.96 16.46
N ARG A 91 -3.46 2.56 17.11
CA ARG A 91 -3.70 2.36 18.55
C ARG A 91 -3.99 0.89 18.87
N LEU A 92 -4.81 0.21 18.05
CA LEU A 92 -5.16 -1.19 18.27
C LEU A 92 -3.94 -2.12 18.08
N VAL A 93 -3.15 -1.89 17.02
CA VAL A 93 -1.91 -2.66 16.79
C VAL A 93 -0.90 -2.36 17.88
N HIS A 94 -0.75 -1.11 18.32
CA HIS A 94 0.14 -0.74 19.41
C HIS A 94 -0.28 -1.39 20.75
N ILE A 95 -1.57 -1.47 21.06
CA ILE A 95 -2.05 -2.19 22.24
C ILE A 95 -1.69 -3.67 22.15
N ALA A 96 -1.91 -4.29 20.98
CA ALA A 96 -1.56 -5.70 20.78
C ALA A 96 -0.05 -5.95 20.85
N SER A 97 0.80 -4.96 20.51
CA SER A 97 2.27 -5.09 20.62
C SER A 97 2.81 -5.04 22.05
N GLN A 98 1.96 -4.77 23.04
CA GLN A 98 2.38 -4.81 24.45
C GLN A 98 2.49 -6.24 25.00
N ASP A 99 1.92 -7.24 24.32
CA ASP A 99 2.11 -8.64 24.64
C ASP A 99 3.58 -9.02 24.44
N SER A 100 4.12 -9.86 25.33
CA SER A 100 5.57 -10.17 25.39
C SER A 100 6.13 -10.81 24.11
N ASP A 101 5.32 -11.61 23.43
CA ASP A 101 5.62 -12.34 22.19
C ASP A 101 5.42 -11.51 20.92
N LYS A 102 4.78 -10.35 21.05
CA LYS A 102 4.51 -9.40 19.94
C LYS A 102 5.25 -8.07 20.09
N ARG A 103 6.16 -8.01 21.08
CA ARG A 103 6.88 -6.77 21.39
C ARG A 103 7.70 -6.26 20.22
N GLY A 104 7.46 -5.00 19.84
CA GLY A 104 8.16 -4.35 18.72
C GLY A 104 7.60 -4.69 17.34
N MET A 105 6.44 -5.38 17.26
CA MET A 105 5.76 -5.55 16.00
C MET A 105 5.29 -4.21 15.44
N GLY A 106 5.36 -4.07 14.14
CA GLY A 106 4.85 -2.91 13.41
C GLY A 106 4.59 -3.29 11.96
N THR A 107 4.01 -2.37 11.23
CA THR A 107 3.76 -2.56 9.81
C THR A 107 3.67 -1.21 9.09
N THR A 108 3.97 -1.18 7.82
CA THR A 108 3.53 -0.08 6.94
C THR A 108 2.02 -0.17 6.72
N CYS A 109 1.41 0.85 6.17
CA CYS A 109 0.09 0.76 5.58
C CYS A 109 -0.08 1.83 4.51
N THR A 110 -0.28 1.39 3.26
CA THR A 110 -0.73 2.22 2.15
C THR A 110 -2.15 1.80 1.80
N LEU A 111 -3.09 2.70 2.11
CA LEU A 111 -4.53 2.49 1.92
C LEU A 111 -5.05 3.44 0.84
N ALA A 112 -5.77 2.91 -0.15
CA ALA A 112 -6.42 3.65 -1.22
C ALA A 112 -7.90 3.32 -1.29
N VAL A 113 -8.73 4.35 -1.43
CA VAL A 113 -10.19 4.24 -1.63
C VAL A 113 -10.56 4.98 -2.90
N ILE A 114 -11.29 4.33 -3.77
CA ILE A 114 -11.85 4.93 -4.98
C ILE A 114 -13.33 5.21 -4.74
N LYS A 115 -13.73 6.47 -4.95
CA LYS A 115 -15.11 6.90 -4.88
C LYS A 115 -15.37 8.04 -5.88
N ASP A 116 -16.45 7.94 -6.64
CA ASP A 116 -16.90 9.00 -7.56
C ASP A 116 -15.78 9.48 -8.49
N LYS A 117 -15.00 8.56 -9.08
CA LYS A 117 -13.83 8.84 -9.94
C LYS A 117 -12.75 9.69 -9.25
N ARG A 118 -12.58 9.54 -7.97
CA ARG A 118 -11.45 10.08 -7.22
C ARG A 118 -10.79 9.00 -6.41
N LEU A 119 -9.47 9.06 -6.39
CA LEU A 119 -8.64 8.34 -5.45
C LEU A 119 -8.49 9.18 -4.19
N TYR A 120 -8.67 8.54 -3.04
CA TYR A 120 -8.30 9.05 -1.73
C TYR A 120 -7.33 8.06 -1.12
N TYR A 121 -6.27 8.55 -0.48
CA TYR A 121 -5.30 7.66 0.15
C TYR A 121 -4.94 8.12 1.56
N ALA A 122 -4.49 7.15 2.37
CA ALA A 122 -3.84 7.34 3.66
C ALA A 122 -2.60 6.44 3.72
N HIS A 123 -1.48 6.99 4.21
CA HIS A 123 -0.19 6.35 4.07
C HIS A 123 0.68 6.49 5.31
N VAL A 124 1.33 5.38 5.71
CA VAL A 124 2.35 5.29 6.75
C VAL A 124 3.38 4.23 6.32
N GLY A 125 4.65 4.58 6.22
CA GLY A 125 5.75 3.67 5.89
C GLY A 125 6.43 3.99 4.57
N ASP A 126 7.02 3.00 3.93
CA ASP A 126 7.74 3.07 2.65
C ASP A 126 7.18 2.14 1.56
N SER A 127 6.05 1.48 1.84
CA SER A 127 5.20 0.91 0.79
C SER A 127 4.65 2.04 -0.07
N ARG A 128 4.47 1.83 -1.36
CA ARG A 128 4.16 2.92 -2.28
C ARG A 128 2.79 2.81 -2.93
N ALA A 129 2.26 3.96 -3.34
CA ALA A 129 1.16 4.07 -4.29
C ALA A 129 1.61 4.82 -5.54
N TYR A 130 1.24 4.29 -6.71
CA TYR A 130 1.50 4.88 -8.02
C TYR A 130 0.21 5.09 -8.78
N LEU A 131 0.21 6.11 -9.64
CA LEU A 131 -0.76 6.33 -10.70
C LEU A 131 -0.07 6.13 -12.05
N PHE A 132 -0.49 5.13 -12.81
CA PHE A 132 -0.11 4.94 -14.20
C PHE A 132 -1.21 5.53 -15.10
N ARG A 133 -0.85 6.53 -15.89
CA ARG A 133 -1.74 7.29 -16.78
C ARG A 133 -1.00 7.73 -18.03
N ASN A 134 -1.58 7.50 -19.22
CA ASN A 134 -1.01 7.90 -20.51
C ASN A 134 0.44 7.40 -20.68
N ASP A 135 0.70 6.14 -20.35
CA ASP A 135 2.02 5.50 -20.39
C ASP A 135 3.08 6.11 -19.45
N GLU A 136 2.68 6.93 -18.49
CA GLU A 136 3.56 7.49 -17.46
C GLU A 136 3.20 6.95 -16.07
N LEU A 137 4.22 6.54 -15.31
CA LEU A 137 4.11 6.12 -13.92
C LEU A 137 4.49 7.27 -12.99
N ASN A 138 3.59 7.64 -12.08
CA ASN A 138 3.84 8.68 -11.10
C ASN A 138 3.63 8.14 -9.68
N GLN A 139 4.65 8.22 -8.83
CA GLN A 139 4.51 7.92 -7.41
C GLN A 139 3.62 8.98 -6.74
N ILE A 140 2.62 8.54 -5.96
CA ILE A 140 1.65 9.40 -5.29
C ILE A 140 2.04 9.65 -3.83
N THR A 141 2.64 8.64 -3.19
CA THR A 141 3.07 8.69 -1.77
C THR A 141 4.54 9.04 -1.66
N ASP A 142 4.92 9.72 -0.57
CA ASP A 142 6.32 9.92 -0.20
C ASP A 142 6.74 8.85 0.82
N ASP A 143 7.87 8.18 0.62
CA ASP A 143 8.37 7.15 1.52
C ASP A 143 8.72 7.76 2.89
N HIS A 144 8.22 7.17 3.97
CA HIS A 144 8.64 7.53 5.32
C HIS A 144 9.91 6.75 5.70
N SER A 145 11.00 7.04 4.99
CA SER A 145 12.32 6.46 5.21
C SER A 145 13.36 7.53 5.51
N TRP A 146 14.42 7.11 6.21
CA TRP A 146 15.53 8.01 6.51
C TRP A 146 16.18 8.56 5.24
N VAL A 147 16.34 7.73 4.20
CA VAL A 147 16.96 8.16 2.94
C VAL A 147 16.11 9.19 2.20
N GLU A 148 14.79 9.04 2.19
CA GLU A 148 13.89 10.01 1.55
C GLU A 148 13.91 11.36 2.30
N GLU A 149 13.98 11.35 3.64
CA GLU A 149 14.18 12.58 4.41
C GLU A 149 15.48 13.27 4.05
N MET A 150 16.59 12.52 3.85
CA MET A 150 17.88 13.08 3.44
C MET A 150 17.85 13.63 2.00
N VAL A 151 17.14 12.97 1.08
CA VAL A 151 16.92 13.48 -0.28
C VAL A 151 16.13 14.78 -0.24
N ARG A 152 15.04 14.82 0.53
CA ARG A 152 14.17 15.99 0.64
C ARG A 152 14.89 17.24 1.18
N VAL A 153 15.82 17.07 2.12
CA VAL A 153 16.64 18.20 2.63
C VAL A 153 17.87 18.47 1.77
N GLY A 154 18.06 17.74 0.64
CA GLY A 154 19.18 17.90 -0.28
C GLY A 154 20.53 17.39 0.24
N ALA A 155 20.52 16.56 1.30
CA ALA A 155 21.75 16.00 1.88
C ALA A 155 22.38 14.88 1.03
N ILE A 156 21.56 14.11 0.30
CA ILE A 156 21.98 13.07 -0.62
C ILE A 156 21.15 13.13 -1.92
N SER A 157 21.70 12.61 -3.03
CA SER A 157 20.93 12.46 -4.28
C SER A 157 20.03 11.22 -4.24
N ARG A 158 19.03 11.14 -5.14
CA ARG A 158 18.16 9.94 -5.28
C ARG A 158 18.97 8.69 -5.64
N GLU A 159 20.01 8.83 -6.48
CA GLU A 159 20.90 7.71 -6.83
C GLU A 159 21.69 7.23 -5.60
N ALA A 160 22.18 8.15 -4.77
CA ALA A 160 22.88 7.81 -3.54
C ALA A 160 21.94 7.15 -2.51
N ALA A 161 20.68 7.57 -2.44
CA ALA A 161 19.68 6.99 -1.55
C ALA A 161 19.41 5.51 -1.87
N ARG A 162 19.30 5.15 -3.15
CA ARG A 162 19.06 3.76 -3.59
C ARG A 162 20.17 2.78 -3.15
N ALA A 163 21.41 3.25 -3.09
CA ALA A 163 22.58 2.44 -2.70
C ALA A 163 22.95 2.61 -1.21
N HIS A 164 22.21 3.41 -0.45
CA HIS A 164 22.59 3.76 0.92
C HIS A 164 22.41 2.58 1.88
N PRO A 165 23.35 2.35 2.85
CA PRO A 165 23.21 1.27 3.85
C PRO A 165 21.90 1.34 4.66
N ASN A 166 21.40 2.54 4.92
CA ASN A 166 20.18 2.80 5.68
C ASN A 166 18.91 2.94 4.79
N ARG A 167 18.93 2.45 3.54
CA ARG A 167 17.78 2.61 2.63
C ARG A 167 16.47 1.98 3.16
N ASN A 168 16.58 0.90 3.93
CA ASN A 168 15.44 0.21 4.53
C ASN A 168 15.10 0.74 5.95
N MET A 169 15.65 1.90 6.36
CA MET A 169 15.35 2.48 7.67
C MET A 169 14.10 3.34 7.55
N ILE A 170 12.97 2.81 7.97
CA ILE A 170 11.70 3.54 8.02
C ILE A 170 11.66 4.48 9.22
N THR A 171 10.99 5.61 9.08
CA THR A 171 10.84 6.63 10.12
C THR A 171 9.43 6.67 10.73
N ARG A 172 8.45 6.02 10.07
CA ARG A 172 7.07 5.91 10.54
C ARG A 172 6.50 4.54 10.24
N ALA A 173 5.83 3.92 11.23
CA ALA A 173 5.12 2.65 11.08
C ALA A 173 3.92 2.57 12.01
N ILE A 174 2.93 1.80 11.64
CA ILE A 174 1.78 1.40 12.46
C ILE A 174 2.25 0.48 13.59
N GLY A 175 1.81 0.73 14.82
CA GLY A 175 2.01 -0.14 15.96
C GLY A 175 3.25 0.15 16.83
N LEU A 176 4.26 0.85 16.29
CA LEU A 176 5.51 1.13 17.05
C LEU A 176 5.32 2.15 18.16
N GLY A 177 4.37 3.06 18.03
CA GLY A 177 4.07 4.09 19.03
C GLY A 177 2.57 4.25 19.27
N ALA A 178 2.20 4.90 20.38
CA ALA A 178 0.80 5.17 20.70
C ALA A 178 0.12 6.06 19.64
N ASP A 179 0.87 6.99 19.06
CA ASP A 179 0.41 7.91 18.02
C ASP A 179 1.26 7.74 16.75
N VAL A 180 0.63 7.99 15.60
CA VAL A 180 1.28 7.98 14.29
C VAL A 180 0.83 9.17 13.44
N VAL A 181 1.76 9.75 12.69
CA VAL A 181 1.46 10.78 11.69
C VAL A 181 1.12 10.06 10.38
N VAL A 182 -0.12 10.27 9.91
CA VAL A 182 -0.66 9.68 8.70
C VAL A 182 -0.70 10.73 7.60
N ASP A 183 -0.05 10.48 6.47
CA ASP A 183 -0.14 11.31 5.29
C ASP A 183 -1.40 10.94 4.49
N THR A 184 -2.12 11.94 3.98
CA THR A 184 -3.36 11.74 3.20
C THR A 184 -3.39 12.68 2.02
N GLY A 185 -4.08 12.25 0.99
CA GLY A 185 -4.32 13.09 -0.18
C GLY A 185 -5.37 12.49 -1.10
N SER A 186 -5.66 13.20 -2.18
CA SER A 186 -6.59 12.74 -3.20
C SER A 186 -6.23 13.27 -4.59
N CYS A 187 -6.62 12.53 -5.61
CA CYS A 187 -6.52 12.99 -7.00
C CYS A 187 -7.73 12.52 -7.82
N ALA A 188 -8.05 13.27 -8.89
CA ALA A 188 -9.08 12.86 -9.83
C ALA A 188 -8.56 11.70 -10.69
N LEU A 189 -9.44 10.72 -10.93
CA LEU A 189 -9.17 9.57 -11.79
C LEU A 189 -9.90 9.71 -13.11
N HIS A 190 -9.26 9.20 -14.15
CA HIS A 190 -9.77 9.17 -15.53
C HIS A 190 -9.90 7.72 -15.99
N GLU A 191 -10.67 7.55 -17.04
CA GLU A 191 -10.75 6.28 -17.75
C GLU A 191 -9.38 5.91 -18.34
N GLY A 192 -8.95 4.68 -18.16
CA GLY A 192 -7.61 4.20 -18.54
C GLY A 192 -6.57 4.27 -17.43
N ASP A 193 -6.88 4.90 -16.29
CA ASP A 193 -5.96 4.93 -15.14
C ASP A 193 -5.79 3.56 -14.50
N LEU A 194 -4.56 3.27 -14.10
CA LEU A 194 -4.22 2.14 -13.26
C LEU A 194 -3.56 2.65 -11.98
N ILE A 195 -4.15 2.31 -10.84
CA ILE A 195 -3.56 2.52 -9.52
C ILE A 195 -2.80 1.27 -9.13
N ILE A 196 -1.56 1.43 -8.63
CA ILE A 196 -0.72 0.34 -8.14
C ILE A 196 -0.28 0.67 -6.73
N LEU A 197 -0.58 -0.21 -5.77
CA LEU A 197 0.00 -0.20 -4.43
C LEU A 197 0.99 -1.36 -4.33
N CYS A 198 2.13 -1.15 -3.68
CA CYS A 198 3.11 -2.22 -3.47
C CYS A 198 3.88 -2.07 -2.16
N SER A 199 4.37 -3.20 -1.61
CA SER A 199 5.41 -3.21 -0.58
C SER A 199 6.78 -2.91 -1.17
N ASP A 200 7.77 -2.65 -0.32
CA ASP A 200 9.14 -2.31 -0.73
C ASP A 200 9.84 -3.46 -1.47
N GLY A 201 9.41 -4.71 -1.28
CA GLY A 201 9.89 -5.86 -2.03
C GLY A 201 9.67 -5.78 -3.54
N LEU A 202 8.76 -4.92 -4.02
CA LEU A 202 8.66 -4.63 -5.45
C LEU A 202 9.70 -3.59 -5.89
N ASN A 203 9.63 -2.38 -5.33
CA ASN A 203 10.41 -1.23 -5.78
C ASN A 203 11.88 -1.25 -5.33
N SER A 204 12.25 -2.15 -4.43
CA SER A 204 13.65 -2.45 -4.12
C SER A 204 14.30 -3.41 -5.14
N MET A 205 13.49 -4.22 -5.83
CA MET A 205 13.98 -5.21 -6.81
C MET A 205 13.97 -4.69 -8.24
N ILE A 206 12.95 -3.94 -8.65
CA ILE A 206 12.81 -3.39 -10.00
C ILE A 206 12.64 -1.88 -9.96
N SER A 207 13.07 -1.21 -11.04
CA SER A 207 12.99 0.25 -11.13
C SER A 207 11.57 0.73 -11.45
N ASP A 208 11.30 2.03 -11.23
CA ASP A 208 10.02 2.62 -11.62
C ASP A 208 9.79 2.52 -13.14
N GLU A 209 10.86 2.54 -13.96
CA GLU A 209 10.81 2.32 -15.40
C GLU A 209 10.40 0.89 -15.75
N ASP A 210 10.87 -0.11 -14.98
CA ASP A 210 10.48 -1.51 -15.16
C ASP A 210 9.00 -1.71 -14.75
N ILE A 211 8.58 -1.12 -13.62
CA ILE A 211 7.17 -1.12 -13.18
C ILE A 211 6.28 -0.51 -14.27
N GLN A 212 6.67 0.63 -14.82
CA GLN A 212 5.96 1.29 -15.92
C GLN A 212 5.85 0.39 -17.16
N SER A 213 6.94 -0.25 -17.55
CA SER A 213 6.98 -1.16 -18.70
C SER A 213 6.03 -2.35 -18.53
N VAL A 214 6.02 -2.97 -17.33
CA VAL A 214 5.11 -4.08 -17.00
C VAL A 214 3.66 -3.60 -17.00
N ALA A 215 3.37 -2.45 -16.41
CA ALA A 215 2.02 -1.87 -16.39
C ALA A 215 1.48 -1.57 -17.79
N ALA A 216 2.34 -1.08 -18.71
CA ALA A 216 1.97 -0.76 -20.08
C ALA A 216 1.72 -2.01 -20.96
N THR A 217 2.38 -3.13 -20.66
CA THR A 217 2.36 -4.33 -21.54
C THR A 217 1.47 -5.45 -21.03
N SER A 218 1.13 -5.46 -19.76
CA SER A 218 0.31 -6.51 -19.14
C SER A 218 -1.19 -6.25 -19.32
N SER A 219 -1.98 -7.32 -19.42
CA SER A 219 -3.43 -7.18 -19.27
C SER A 219 -3.77 -6.77 -17.83
N HIS A 220 -4.79 -5.93 -17.65
CA HIS A 220 -5.11 -5.35 -16.34
C HIS A 220 -5.38 -6.38 -15.23
N GLY A 221 -5.87 -7.58 -15.59
CA GLY A 221 -6.06 -8.69 -14.64
C GLY A 221 -4.78 -9.44 -14.29
N ALA A 222 -3.69 -9.26 -15.05
CA ALA A 222 -2.42 -9.97 -14.85
C ALA A 222 -1.29 -9.07 -14.31
N VAL A 223 -1.54 -7.78 -14.09
CA VAL A 223 -0.50 -6.82 -13.67
C VAL A 223 0.15 -7.25 -12.35
N CYS A 224 -0.63 -7.66 -11.33
CA CYS A 224 -0.09 -8.10 -10.05
C CYS A 224 0.91 -9.25 -10.23
N ALA A 225 0.49 -10.34 -10.90
CA ALA A 225 1.34 -11.49 -11.14
C ALA A 225 2.59 -11.14 -11.95
N ALA A 226 2.46 -10.26 -12.97
CA ALA A 226 3.57 -9.85 -13.82
C ALA A 226 4.61 -9.02 -13.05
N LEU A 227 4.18 -8.11 -12.16
CA LEU A 227 5.05 -7.31 -11.31
C LEU A 227 5.77 -8.19 -10.28
N ILE A 228 5.07 -9.10 -9.62
CA ILE A 228 5.63 -10.04 -8.65
C ILE A 228 6.67 -10.94 -9.34
N GLU A 229 6.36 -11.46 -10.51
CA GLU A 229 7.30 -12.31 -11.27
C GLU A 229 8.55 -11.53 -11.68
N ALA A 230 8.42 -10.27 -12.13
CA ALA A 230 9.56 -9.41 -12.46
C ALA A 230 10.47 -9.18 -11.25
N ALA A 231 9.90 -8.87 -10.08
CA ALA A 231 10.66 -8.70 -8.84
C ALA A 231 11.34 -10.01 -8.39
N ASN A 232 10.65 -11.15 -8.51
CA ASN A 232 11.22 -12.46 -8.23
C ASN A 232 12.38 -12.82 -9.17
N GLN A 233 12.29 -12.47 -10.45
CA GLN A 233 13.38 -12.67 -11.43
C GLN A 233 14.57 -11.75 -11.14
N ALA A 234 14.35 -10.58 -10.59
CA ALA A 234 15.39 -9.65 -10.14
C ALA A 234 16.06 -10.05 -8.81
N GLY A 235 15.59 -11.13 -8.19
CA GLY A 235 16.20 -11.69 -6.98
C GLY A 235 15.25 -12.03 -5.85
N GLY A 236 14.06 -11.41 -5.78
CA GLY A 236 13.02 -11.69 -4.78
C GLY A 236 13.53 -11.69 -3.34
N GLN A 237 14.28 -10.67 -2.95
CA GLN A 237 15.00 -10.64 -1.66
C GLN A 237 14.05 -10.45 -0.46
N ASP A 238 12.85 -9.94 -0.70
CA ASP A 238 11.84 -9.72 0.33
C ASP A 238 10.47 -10.25 -0.08
N ASN A 239 9.49 -10.15 0.81
CA ASN A 239 8.08 -10.37 0.51
C ASN A 239 7.61 -9.32 -0.51
N ILE A 240 6.84 -9.72 -1.50
CA ILE A 240 6.42 -8.87 -2.61
C ILE A 240 4.91 -8.85 -2.66
N SER A 241 4.34 -7.67 -2.40
CA SER A 241 2.89 -7.49 -2.39
C SER A 241 2.47 -6.38 -3.34
N VAL A 242 1.44 -6.64 -4.12
CA VAL A 242 0.90 -5.70 -5.11
C VAL A 242 -0.63 -5.72 -5.06
N ALA A 243 -1.24 -4.54 -5.03
CA ALA A 243 -2.67 -4.37 -5.23
C ALA A 243 -2.92 -3.34 -6.34
N VAL A 244 -3.85 -3.64 -7.26
CA VAL A 244 -4.16 -2.77 -8.40
C VAL A 244 -5.64 -2.48 -8.52
N ALA A 245 -5.95 -1.29 -9.06
CA ALA A 245 -7.28 -0.94 -9.52
C ALA A 245 -7.19 -0.26 -10.90
N TYR A 246 -7.84 -0.84 -11.89
CA TYR A 246 -7.93 -0.31 -13.25
C TYR A 246 -9.32 0.28 -13.53
N LEU A 247 -9.36 1.50 -14.04
CA LEU A 247 -10.59 2.19 -14.42
C LEU A 247 -10.84 2.02 -15.93
N GLY A 248 -11.62 1.01 -16.29
CA GLY A 248 -11.98 0.73 -17.68
C GLY A 248 -13.19 1.51 -18.20
N SER A 249 -13.35 1.51 -19.53
CA SER A 249 -14.56 1.96 -20.19
C SER A 249 -15.76 1.04 -19.86
N VAL A 250 -16.98 1.47 -20.17
CA VAL A 250 -18.27 0.82 -19.80
C VAL A 250 -18.43 -0.65 -20.28
N SER A 251 -17.47 -1.20 -21.01
CA SER A 251 -17.50 -2.55 -21.56
C SER A 251 -16.36 -3.42 -21.02
N CYS A 252 -16.38 -3.72 -19.72
CA CYS A 252 -15.67 -4.92 -19.25
C CYS A 252 -16.60 -6.11 -19.50
N ALA A 253 -16.50 -6.70 -20.70
CA ALA A 253 -16.98 -8.05 -20.91
C ALA A 253 -16.00 -9.03 -20.26
N PRO A 254 -16.49 -10.13 -19.63
CA PRO A 254 -15.64 -11.11 -18.98
C PRO A 254 -14.66 -11.78 -19.91
#